data_0b9d6458a65d997b403a12d874ef1154
#
_entry.id   0b9d6458a65d997b403a12d874ef1154
#
_cell.length_a   1.000
_cell.length_b   1.000
_cell.length_c   1.000
_cell.angle_alpha   90.00
_cell.angle_beta   90.00
_cell.angle_gamma   90.00
#
_symmetry.space_group_name_H-M   'P 1'
#
loop_
_entity.id
_entity.type
_entity.pdbx_description
1 polymer ?
#
loop_
_entity_poly.entity_id
_entity_poly.type
_entity_poly.pdbx_seq_one_letter_code
_entity_poly.pdbx_strand_id
1 'polypeptide(L)'
;MQMIMKKGRLKTANRLLRQTALPAVFGLLSLFGEPAWANSGVAGRFVQCTATVQGNGTVNGNPALVFGSQGNGVNLLNNNQPEDIQATIHYQCANNDAYTVKVRLCFNIDGGRRFTNIYTPRKMVHSGNNAQTLQLSLLKPDNTNWGTDNTANSPSSVGTGVMRISPNTSASGTIPIRARLISGQNNAIPTTSGYYLADFTGGSTSLSWKAERYGTPDPADCGNILTNNRFPFVVQAHVAPVCEITAADDIDFGTHTAGSTDLKQSGNLTVRCTNSTPYSIGLVPSNGNQDGKGEMKSLNHAATNTDKVPYQLRKSSSSNAHFWGNNESGSGSVKSNQTGDGNEQTHTVYAEVRSTDYTPDEYRDKVTVHVKY
;
A
#
# COMPACT_ATOMS: atom_id res chain seq x y z
N MET A 1 -25.43 -30.00 -19.00
CA MET A 1 -25.84 -29.30 -17.77
C MET A 1 -24.63 -28.55 -17.23
N GLN A 2 -24.68 -27.26 -17.25
CA GLN A 2 -23.51 -26.40 -16.95
C GLN A 2 -23.88 -25.45 -15.83
N MET A 3 -22.98 -25.24 -14.87
CA MET A 3 -23.15 -24.30 -13.74
C MET A 3 -22.11 -23.18 -13.83
N ILE A 4 -22.53 -21.95 -13.83
CA ILE A 4 -21.64 -20.78 -13.99
C ILE A 4 -21.53 -20.02 -12.66
N MET A 5 -20.29 -19.73 -12.21
CA MET A 5 -20.02 -18.90 -11.04
C MET A 5 -19.73 -17.44 -11.46
N LYS A 6 -20.27 -16.47 -10.74
CA LYS A 6 -20.03 -15.04 -10.99
C LYS A 6 -19.25 -14.38 -9.85
N LYS A 7 -18.28 -13.52 -10.19
CA LYS A 7 -17.53 -12.67 -9.25
C LYS A 7 -18.43 -11.60 -8.63
N GLY A 8 -18.43 -11.49 -7.30
CA GLY A 8 -19.11 -10.41 -6.59
C GLY A 8 -18.19 -9.76 -5.55
N ARG A 9 -18.11 -8.43 -5.57
CA ARG A 9 -17.41 -7.64 -4.54
C ARG A 9 -18.44 -7.09 -3.56
N LEU A 10 -18.33 -7.41 -2.26
CA LEU A 10 -19.10 -6.71 -1.23
C LEU A 10 -18.37 -5.41 -0.88
N LYS A 11 -19.02 -4.27 -1.12
CA LYS A 11 -18.62 -2.98 -0.55
C LYS A 11 -19.20 -2.87 0.85
N THR A 12 -18.37 -2.79 1.85
CA THR A 12 -18.78 -2.45 3.21
C THR A 12 -19.23 -0.99 3.26
N ALA A 13 -20.42 -0.74 3.78
CA ALA A 13 -20.93 0.61 4.00
C ALA A 13 -20.20 1.28 5.16
N ASN A 14 -19.44 2.33 4.88
CA ASN A 14 -18.82 3.19 5.89
C ASN A 14 -19.89 4.07 6.57
N ARG A 15 -20.04 3.93 7.87
CA ARG A 15 -20.72 4.91 8.72
C ARG A 15 -19.81 6.14 8.88
N LEU A 16 -20.23 7.26 8.30
CA LEU A 16 -19.63 8.56 8.54
C LEU A 16 -19.90 9.01 9.99
N LEU A 17 -18.86 9.09 10.79
CA LEU A 17 -18.82 9.93 11.99
C LEU A 17 -18.10 11.24 11.62
N ARG A 18 -18.89 12.29 11.47
CA ARG A 18 -18.37 13.67 11.38
C ARG A 18 -17.85 14.08 12.75
N GLN A 19 -16.56 14.32 12.87
CA GLN A 19 -15.99 15.12 13.94
C GLN A 19 -15.55 16.47 13.36
N THR A 20 -16.17 17.51 13.86
CA THR A 20 -15.81 18.91 13.62
C THR A 20 -14.57 19.25 14.45
N ALA A 21 -13.48 19.59 13.79
CA ALA A 21 -12.29 20.12 14.45
C ALA A 21 -12.31 21.65 14.42
N LEU A 22 -12.26 22.26 15.58
CA LEU A 22 -11.96 23.70 15.78
C LEU A 22 -10.47 23.97 15.52
N PRO A 23 -10.10 25.11 14.95
CA PRO A 23 -8.71 25.47 14.80
C PRO A 23 -8.17 26.05 16.11
N ALA A 24 -7.16 25.40 16.68
CA ALA A 24 -6.36 25.96 17.76
C ALA A 24 -5.21 26.77 17.15
N VAL A 25 -5.24 28.07 17.40
CA VAL A 25 -4.11 28.98 17.16
C VAL A 25 -3.08 28.73 18.24
N PHE A 26 -1.94 28.16 17.88
CA PHE A 26 -0.77 28.08 18.77
C PHE A 26 0.26 29.09 18.37
N GLY A 27 0.50 30.04 19.29
CA GLY A 27 1.60 30.99 19.22
C GLY A 27 2.96 30.28 19.32
N LEU A 28 3.86 30.59 18.40
CA LEU A 28 5.26 30.19 18.44
C LEU A 28 5.99 30.90 19.57
N LEU A 29 6.37 30.18 20.64
CA LEU A 29 7.52 30.57 21.46
C LEU A 29 8.76 29.88 20.87
N SER A 30 9.62 30.68 20.24
CA SER A 30 10.92 30.24 19.76
C SER A 30 11.89 30.13 20.94
N LEU A 31 12.20 28.91 21.37
CA LEU A 31 13.37 28.61 22.19
C LEU A 31 14.60 28.63 21.27
N PHE A 32 15.33 29.72 21.27
CA PHE A 32 16.62 29.86 20.60
C PHE A 32 17.67 29.03 21.36
N GLY A 33 17.96 27.81 20.85
CA GLY A 33 19.22 27.14 21.14
C GLY A 33 20.32 27.85 20.34
N GLU A 34 21.41 28.20 20.97
CA GLU A 34 22.53 28.88 20.32
C GLU A 34 23.09 28.03 19.17
N PRO A 35 23.31 28.61 17.95
CA PRO A 35 23.83 27.88 16.81
C PRO A 35 25.31 27.56 17.00
N ALA A 36 25.65 26.26 16.87
CA ALA A 36 27.05 25.83 16.77
C ALA A 36 27.64 26.35 15.45
N TRP A 37 28.62 27.24 15.54
CA TRP A 37 29.31 27.88 14.42
C TRP A 37 30.17 26.87 13.64
N ALA A 38 29.78 26.49 12.45
CA ALA A 38 30.58 25.66 11.55
C ALA A 38 31.70 26.54 10.91
N ASN A 39 32.92 26.08 11.04
CA ASN A 39 34.13 26.77 10.59
C ASN A 39 34.38 26.48 9.09
N SER A 40 33.76 27.24 8.21
CA SER A 40 34.07 27.25 6.77
C SER A 40 34.61 28.62 6.38
N GLY A 41 35.44 28.68 5.35
CA GLY A 41 36.22 29.87 4.93
C GLY A 41 35.50 31.22 5.10
N VAL A 42 36.23 32.32 5.10
CA VAL A 42 35.83 33.65 5.58
C VAL A 42 34.43 34.15 5.15
N ALA A 43 33.89 33.65 4.03
CA ALA A 43 32.55 33.98 3.56
C ALA A 43 31.41 33.10 4.14
N GLY A 44 31.71 31.87 4.62
CA GLY A 44 30.70 30.95 5.13
C GLY A 44 30.24 31.20 6.57
N ARG A 45 30.93 32.06 7.32
CA ARG A 45 30.63 32.36 8.73
C ARG A 45 29.30 33.12 8.93
N PHE A 46 28.84 33.82 7.93
CA PHE A 46 27.66 34.68 8.02
C PHE A 46 26.45 34.16 7.26
N VAL A 47 26.57 32.99 6.60
CA VAL A 47 25.46 32.37 5.91
C VAL A 47 24.89 31.24 6.76
N GLN A 48 23.59 31.31 7.03
CA GLN A 48 22.84 30.28 7.74
C GLN A 48 21.75 29.71 6.83
N CYS A 49 21.73 28.40 6.62
CA CYS A 49 20.72 27.75 5.84
C CYS A 49 19.94 26.76 6.69
N THR A 50 18.64 26.72 6.49
CA THR A 50 17.71 25.77 7.14
C THR A 50 16.86 25.06 6.08
N ALA A 51 16.36 23.88 6.42
CA ALA A 51 15.42 23.18 5.57
C ALA A 51 14.36 22.45 6.43
N THR A 52 13.17 22.33 5.88
CA THR A 52 12.04 21.60 6.47
C THR A 52 11.32 20.81 5.40
N VAL A 53 10.73 19.68 5.77
CA VAL A 53 9.90 18.88 4.85
C VAL A 53 8.43 19.23 5.09
N GLN A 54 7.68 19.41 4.01
CA GLN A 54 6.23 19.48 4.03
C GLN A 54 5.68 18.23 3.34
N GLY A 55 5.19 17.29 4.14
CA GLY A 55 4.53 16.07 3.69
C GLY A 55 3.01 16.18 3.69
N ASN A 56 2.34 15.06 3.46
CA ASN A 56 0.88 14.95 3.51
C ASN A 56 0.33 14.57 4.91
N GLY A 57 1.20 14.46 5.91
CA GLY A 57 0.83 14.14 7.29
C GLY A 57 1.89 14.50 8.31
N THR A 58 1.61 14.13 9.56
CA THR A 58 2.53 14.27 10.69
C THR A 58 2.49 12.99 11.52
N VAL A 59 3.67 12.48 11.89
CA VAL A 59 3.82 11.29 12.73
C VAL A 59 4.81 11.58 13.86
N ASN A 60 4.37 11.41 15.10
CA ASN A 60 5.17 11.71 16.30
C ASN A 60 5.83 13.11 16.27
N GLY A 61 5.07 14.11 15.78
CA GLY A 61 5.56 15.49 15.68
C GLY A 61 6.49 15.76 14.49
N ASN A 62 6.85 14.77 13.68
CA ASN A 62 7.67 14.96 12.50
C ASN A 62 6.80 15.04 11.23
N PRO A 63 7.18 15.85 10.23
CA PRO A 63 6.59 15.80 8.90
C PRO A 63 6.63 14.38 8.35
N ALA A 64 5.56 13.95 7.67
CA ALA A 64 5.43 12.59 7.19
C ALA A 64 4.96 12.51 5.73
N LEU A 65 5.48 11.53 5.01
CA LEU A 65 4.92 11.02 3.76
C LEU A 65 4.15 9.74 4.10
N VAL A 66 2.81 9.80 4.01
CA VAL A 66 1.92 8.72 4.48
C VAL A 66 1.23 8.08 3.29
N PHE A 67 1.55 6.81 3.03
CA PHE A 67 0.86 5.95 2.07
C PHE A 67 -0.38 5.33 2.71
N GLY A 68 -1.53 5.56 2.11
CA GLY A 68 -2.81 5.14 2.66
C GLY A 68 -3.14 5.85 3.97
N SER A 69 -4.24 5.45 4.60
CA SER A 69 -4.63 5.90 5.93
C SER A 69 -5.11 4.70 6.74
N GLN A 70 -5.16 4.82 8.05
CA GLN A 70 -5.73 3.78 8.89
C GLN A 70 -7.18 3.51 8.46
N GLY A 71 -7.48 2.28 8.08
CA GLY A 71 -8.78 1.88 7.51
C GLY A 71 -8.91 1.95 5.98
N ASN A 72 -8.01 2.69 5.29
CA ASN A 72 -7.96 2.80 3.82
C ASN A 72 -6.52 2.61 3.32
N GLY A 73 -5.85 1.56 3.77
CA GLY A 73 -4.47 1.27 3.39
C GLY A 73 -4.28 0.98 1.90
N VAL A 74 -3.04 0.98 1.47
CA VAL A 74 -2.67 0.63 0.10
C VAL A 74 -2.94 -0.84 -0.19
N ASN A 75 -3.41 -1.12 -1.40
CA ASN A 75 -3.59 -2.49 -1.89
C ASN A 75 -2.31 -2.99 -2.55
N LEU A 76 -1.54 -3.82 -1.87
CA LEU A 76 -0.30 -4.38 -2.40
C LEU A 76 -0.49 -5.62 -3.28
N LEU A 77 -1.71 -6.15 -3.43
CA LEU A 77 -2.01 -7.23 -4.38
C LEU A 77 -1.99 -6.74 -5.83
N ASN A 78 -2.14 -5.44 -6.05
CA ASN A 78 -2.10 -4.86 -7.38
C ASN A 78 -0.64 -4.61 -7.82
N ASN A 79 0.02 -5.65 -8.32
CA ASN A 79 1.45 -5.69 -8.61
C ASN A 79 1.93 -4.73 -9.73
N ASN A 80 1.02 -4.07 -10.44
CA ASN A 80 1.37 -3.35 -11.68
C ASN A 80 1.51 -1.84 -11.52
N GLN A 81 1.16 -1.28 -10.38
CA GLN A 81 1.23 0.18 -10.15
C GLN A 81 1.95 0.47 -8.84
N PRO A 82 3.18 1.01 -8.89
CA PRO A 82 3.81 1.54 -7.70
C PRO A 82 2.99 2.73 -7.20
N GLU A 83 2.76 2.81 -5.88
CA GLU A 83 2.17 4.00 -5.30
C GLU A 83 3.24 5.04 -5.01
N ASP A 84 2.98 6.28 -5.42
CA ASP A 84 3.87 7.43 -5.22
C ASP A 84 3.21 8.47 -4.32
N ILE A 85 4.00 9.02 -3.40
CA ILE A 85 3.65 10.21 -2.63
C ILE A 85 4.70 11.27 -2.85
N GLN A 86 4.26 12.50 -3.07
CA GLN A 86 5.13 13.66 -3.19
C GLN A 86 5.09 14.50 -1.92
N ALA A 87 6.24 15.06 -1.58
CA ALA A 87 6.42 16.07 -0.56
C ALA A 87 7.37 17.14 -1.07
N THR A 88 7.51 18.20 -0.32
CA THR A 88 8.36 19.34 -0.69
C THR A 88 9.33 19.64 0.44
N ILE A 89 10.61 19.76 0.12
CA ILE A 89 11.62 20.32 1.00
C ILE A 89 11.64 21.83 0.76
N HIS A 90 11.31 22.61 1.76
CA HIS A 90 11.46 24.06 1.77
C HIS A 90 12.80 24.42 2.41
N TYR A 91 13.57 25.28 1.78
CA TYR A 91 14.82 25.76 2.33
C TYR A 91 14.92 27.27 2.28
N GLN A 92 15.68 27.80 3.21
CA GLN A 92 15.99 29.24 3.29
C GLN A 92 17.44 29.41 3.73
N CYS A 93 18.16 30.34 3.07
CA CYS A 93 19.48 30.80 3.48
C CYS A 93 19.43 32.29 3.77
N ALA A 94 19.91 32.70 4.95
CA ALA A 94 20.10 34.08 5.34
C ALA A 94 21.58 34.45 5.20
N ASN A 95 21.84 35.58 4.57
CA ASN A 95 23.17 36.20 4.48
C ASN A 95 23.27 37.35 5.47
N ASN A 96 24.04 37.17 6.53
CA ASN A 96 24.32 38.18 7.54
C ASN A 96 25.69 38.86 7.29
N ASP A 97 26.26 38.72 6.08
CA ASP A 97 27.50 39.41 5.67
C ASP A 97 27.17 40.79 5.09
N ALA A 98 28.14 41.71 5.15
CA ALA A 98 28.08 43.00 4.49
C ALA A 98 28.24 42.92 2.96
N TYR A 99 28.54 41.74 2.42
CA TYR A 99 28.76 41.54 0.99
C TYR A 99 27.73 40.56 0.42
N THR A 100 27.42 40.70 -0.88
CA THR A 100 26.65 39.69 -1.61
C THR A 100 27.44 38.39 -1.64
N VAL A 101 26.77 37.29 -1.34
CA VAL A 101 27.31 35.93 -1.38
C VAL A 101 26.67 35.07 -2.45
N LYS A 102 27.38 34.06 -2.89
CA LYS A 102 26.91 32.98 -3.78
C LYS A 102 26.90 31.68 -2.97
N VAL A 103 25.76 31.00 -2.93
CA VAL A 103 25.57 29.84 -2.08
C VAL A 103 25.10 28.65 -2.93
N ARG A 104 25.71 27.48 -2.75
CA ARG A 104 25.25 26.20 -3.26
C ARG A 104 24.93 25.29 -2.08
N LEU A 105 23.74 24.64 -2.09
CA LEU A 105 23.30 23.70 -1.05
C LEU A 105 23.28 22.29 -1.61
N CYS A 106 23.53 21.30 -0.73
CA CYS A 106 23.27 19.88 -0.98
C CYS A 106 22.42 19.28 0.13
N PHE A 107 21.43 18.51 -0.28
CA PHE A 107 20.47 17.81 0.57
C PHE A 107 20.81 16.33 0.57
N ASN A 108 21.26 15.82 1.71
CA ASN A 108 21.68 14.43 1.90
C ASN A 108 20.61 13.67 2.67
N ILE A 109 20.25 12.49 2.21
CA ILE A 109 19.34 11.58 2.89
C ILE A 109 19.97 10.18 2.85
N ASP A 110 20.29 9.63 4.03
CA ASP A 110 20.84 8.26 4.14
C ASP A 110 19.74 7.18 4.02
N GLY A 111 20.07 5.95 4.38
CA GLY A 111 19.14 4.81 4.33
C GLY A 111 18.06 4.82 5.42
N GLY A 112 18.08 5.80 6.33
CA GLY A 112 17.20 5.88 7.49
C GLY A 112 17.84 5.30 8.77
N ARG A 113 17.27 5.64 9.92
CA ARG A 113 17.83 5.41 11.24
C ARG A 113 18.16 3.94 11.56
N ARG A 114 17.42 2.98 10.99
CA ARG A 114 17.66 1.54 11.18
C ARG A 114 18.54 0.91 10.11
N PHE A 115 18.68 1.55 8.95
CA PHE A 115 19.33 0.98 7.76
C PHE A 115 20.23 2.03 7.08
N THR A 116 21.10 2.68 7.81
CA THR A 116 21.87 3.87 7.40
C THR A 116 22.55 3.74 6.03
N ASN A 117 22.98 2.55 5.65
CA ASN A 117 23.70 2.31 4.39
C ASN A 117 22.86 1.57 3.33
N ILE A 118 21.53 1.49 3.50
CA ILE A 118 20.62 0.85 2.54
C ILE A 118 19.81 1.92 1.81
N TYR A 119 20.19 2.20 0.57
CA TYR A 119 19.59 3.27 -0.24
C TYR A 119 18.60 2.78 -1.30
N THR A 120 18.80 1.55 -1.81
CA THR A 120 18.05 1.05 -2.96
C THR A 120 17.84 -0.47 -2.85
N PRO A 121 16.63 -0.93 -2.53
CA PRO A 121 15.55 -0.17 -1.94
C PRO A 121 15.77 0.10 -0.45
N ARG A 122 15.19 1.20 0.05
CA ARG A 122 15.08 1.46 1.49
C ARG A 122 14.02 0.56 2.12
N LYS A 123 14.06 0.44 3.45
CA LYS A 123 13.14 -0.43 4.19
C LYS A 123 12.34 0.35 5.22
N MET A 124 11.05 0.10 5.25
CA MET A 124 10.16 0.42 6.36
C MET A 124 9.96 -0.82 7.23
N VAL A 125 9.80 -0.66 8.53
CA VAL A 125 9.61 -1.76 9.49
C VAL A 125 8.20 -1.67 10.06
N HIS A 126 7.52 -2.82 10.18
CA HIS A 126 6.20 -2.90 10.78
C HIS A 126 6.28 -2.63 12.29
N SER A 127 5.40 -1.76 12.82
CA SER A 127 5.41 -1.31 14.22
C SER A 127 5.16 -2.43 15.24
N GLY A 128 4.42 -3.47 14.87
CA GLY A 128 4.11 -4.62 15.73
C GLY A 128 4.94 -5.87 15.43
N ASN A 129 5.74 -5.89 14.35
CA ASN A 129 6.56 -7.04 13.96
C ASN A 129 7.83 -6.61 13.22
N ASN A 130 8.93 -6.50 13.94
CA ASN A 130 10.20 -6.01 13.39
C ASN A 130 10.81 -6.90 12.27
N ALA A 131 10.39 -8.14 12.12
CA ALA A 131 10.81 -9.02 11.04
C ALA A 131 10.11 -8.69 9.72
N GLN A 132 8.98 -8.01 9.77
CA GLN A 132 8.21 -7.59 8.60
C GLN A 132 8.69 -6.24 8.09
N THR A 133 9.06 -6.19 6.83
CA THR A 133 9.53 -4.97 6.17
C THR A 133 8.78 -4.73 4.87
N LEU A 134 8.60 -3.45 4.54
CA LEU A 134 8.08 -2.98 3.27
C LEU A 134 9.17 -2.13 2.59
N GLN A 135 9.36 -2.31 1.30
CA GLN A 135 10.41 -1.62 0.55
C GLN A 135 9.88 -0.37 -0.16
N LEU A 136 10.72 0.66 -0.17
CA LEU A 136 10.44 1.92 -0.86
C LEU A 136 11.70 2.50 -1.52
N SER A 137 11.48 3.37 -2.50
CA SER A 137 12.51 4.30 -3.02
C SER A 137 12.17 5.72 -2.59
N LEU A 138 13.19 6.50 -2.23
CA LEU A 138 13.12 7.96 -2.20
C LEU A 138 13.77 8.50 -3.45
N LEU A 139 13.01 9.27 -4.23
CA LEU A 139 13.39 9.70 -5.55
C LEU A 139 13.63 11.21 -5.58
N LYS A 140 14.70 11.59 -6.27
CA LYS A 140 15.03 12.97 -6.64
C LYS A 140 14.09 13.50 -7.74
N PRO A 141 14.13 14.79 -8.06
CA PRO A 141 13.35 15.36 -9.16
C PRO A 141 13.60 14.71 -10.52
N ASP A 142 14.80 14.16 -10.75
CA ASP A 142 15.22 13.44 -11.97
C ASP A 142 14.79 11.95 -11.98
N ASN A 143 14.01 11.50 -10.99
CA ASN A 143 13.57 10.11 -10.78
C ASN A 143 14.66 9.10 -10.41
N THR A 144 15.89 9.55 -10.11
CA THR A 144 16.92 8.68 -9.58
C THR A 144 16.82 8.60 -8.04
N ASN A 145 17.46 7.58 -7.45
CA ASN A 145 17.41 7.40 -6.00
C ASN A 145 18.18 8.51 -5.29
N TRP A 146 17.61 9.01 -4.20
CA TRP A 146 18.24 9.96 -3.31
C TRP A 146 19.25 9.28 -2.40
N GLY A 147 20.39 9.91 -2.17
CA GLY A 147 21.44 9.42 -1.28
C GLY A 147 22.21 10.55 -0.61
N THR A 148 23.49 10.30 -0.35
CA THR A 148 24.39 11.24 0.30
C THR A 148 25.76 11.21 -0.39
N ASP A 149 26.40 12.37 -0.51
CA ASP A 149 27.74 12.49 -1.08
C ASP A 149 28.84 12.07 -0.07
N ASN A 150 28.46 11.74 1.16
CA ASN A 150 29.38 11.44 2.26
C ASN A 150 29.67 9.96 2.47
N THR A 151 29.07 9.07 1.67
CA THR A 151 29.21 7.62 1.81
C THR A 151 29.54 7.01 0.46
N ALA A 152 30.63 6.23 0.41
CA ALA A 152 30.99 5.47 -0.78
C ALA A 152 29.85 4.54 -1.19
N ASN A 153 29.60 4.42 -2.51
CA ASN A 153 28.52 3.62 -3.10
C ASN A 153 27.08 4.08 -2.77
N SER A 154 26.90 5.26 -2.15
CA SER A 154 25.59 5.87 -2.03
C SER A 154 25.16 6.50 -3.36
N PRO A 155 23.86 6.54 -3.68
CA PRO A 155 23.34 7.50 -4.66
C PRO A 155 23.72 8.93 -4.26
N SER A 156 23.84 9.83 -5.24
CA SER A 156 24.20 11.22 -4.98
C SER A 156 23.11 11.97 -4.20
N SER A 157 23.53 13.02 -3.49
CA SER A 157 22.64 14.02 -2.91
C SER A 157 21.90 14.84 -3.99
N VAL A 158 21.03 15.76 -3.58
CA VAL A 158 20.47 16.79 -4.46
C VAL A 158 21.16 18.12 -4.17
N GLY A 159 21.79 18.69 -5.19
CA GLY A 159 22.35 20.03 -5.13
C GLY A 159 21.42 21.10 -5.72
N THR A 160 21.43 22.30 -5.16
CA THR A 160 20.81 23.48 -5.81
C THR A 160 21.71 24.04 -6.90
N GLY A 161 21.15 24.87 -7.78
CA GLY A 161 21.93 25.88 -8.50
C GLY A 161 22.59 26.88 -7.51
N VAL A 162 23.48 27.70 -8.03
CA VAL A 162 24.11 28.77 -7.23
C VAL A 162 23.11 29.91 -7.00
N MET A 163 22.79 30.19 -5.75
CA MET A 163 21.94 31.30 -5.35
C MET A 163 22.78 32.51 -5.01
N ARG A 164 22.33 33.70 -5.41
CA ARG A 164 22.92 34.99 -5.01
C ARG A 164 22.06 35.59 -3.92
N ILE A 165 22.70 35.99 -2.79
CA ILE A 165 22.01 36.54 -1.64
C ILE A 165 22.69 37.88 -1.29
N SER A 166 21.94 38.98 -1.38
CA SER A 166 22.41 40.33 -1.05
C SER A 166 22.72 40.45 0.44
N PRO A 167 23.49 41.46 0.86
CA PRO A 167 23.77 41.72 2.27
C PRO A 167 22.49 41.81 3.10
N ASN A 168 22.50 41.20 4.28
CA ASN A 168 21.40 41.22 5.25
C ASN A 168 20.01 40.82 4.68
N THR A 169 20.00 39.95 3.68
CA THR A 169 18.78 39.40 3.08
C THR A 169 18.77 37.89 3.12
N SER A 170 17.64 37.31 2.73
CA SER A 170 17.47 35.86 2.62
C SER A 170 17.03 35.44 1.20
N ALA A 171 17.40 34.25 0.79
CA ALA A 171 16.86 33.58 -0.37
C ALA A 171 16.28 32.22 0.05
N SER A 172 15.19 31.82 -0.58
CA SER A 172 14.50 30.57 -0.31
C SER A 172 14.17 29.83 -1.60
N GLY A 173 13.83 28.54 -1.48
CA GLY A 173 13.39 27.73 -2.58
C GLY A 173 12.80 26.40 -2.11
N THR A 174 12.47 25.57 -3.06
CA THR A 174 11.85 24.25 -2.80
C THR A 174 12.49 23.18 -3.66
N ILE A 175 12.49 21.95 -3.14
CA ILE A 175 12.89 20.74 -3.87
C ILE A 175 11.82 19.68 -3.66
N PRO A 176 11.23 19.12 -4.73
CA PRO A 176 10.31 18.00 -4.60
C PRO A 176 11.06 16.73 -4.20
N ILE A 177 10.48 15.98 -3.28
CA ILE A 177 10.89 14.63 -2.91
C ILE A 177 9.71 13.70 -3.15
N ARG A 178 9.96 12.51 -3.70
CA ARG A 178 8.96 11.51 -3.93
C ARG A 178 9.33 10.20 -3.24
N ALA A 179 8.41 9.67 -2.44
CA ALA A 179 8.48 8.32 -1.93
C ALA A 179 7.66 7.39 -2.84
N ARG A 180 8.23 6.26 -3.23
CA ARG A 180 7.60 5.24 -4.07
C ARG A 180 7.65 3.89 -3.40
N LEU A 181 6.50 3.26 -3.17
CA LEU A 181 6.45 1.86 -2.77
C LEU A 181 6.89 0.96 -3.93
N ILE A 182 7.74 -0.02 -3.62
CA ILE A 182 8.15 -1.02 -4.62
C ILE A 182 6.96 -1.96 -4.87
N SER A 183 6.72 -2.31 -6.13
CA SER A 183 5.70 -3.30 -6.51
C SER A 183 6.12 -4.73 -6.14
N GLY A 184 5.18 -5.67 -6.16
CA GLY A 184 5.47 -7.10 -5.92
C GLY A 184 5.72 -7.49 -4.47
N GLN A 185 5.24 -6.70 -3.51
CA GLN A 185 5.39 -6.96 -2.07
C GLN A 185 4.14 -7.60 -1.46
N ASN A 186 3.55 -8.56 -2.15
CA ASN A 186 2.33 -9.25 -1.74
C ASN A 186 2.46 -10.06 -0.44
N ASN A 187 3.69 -10.32 0.04
CA ASN A 187 3.97 -10.94 1.33
C ASN A 187 3.95 -9.97 2.52
N ALA A 188 3.74 -8.66 2.29
CA ALA A 188 3.54 -7.70 3.36
C ALA A 188 2.23 -7.96 4.09
N ILE A 189 2.26 -7.90 5.43
CA ILE A 189 1.06 -8.08 6.26
C ILE A 189 0.24 -6.78 6.35
N PRO A 190 -1.11 -6.86 6.44
CA PRO A 190 -1.94 -5.70 6.66
C PRO A 190 -1.65 -4.97 7.97
N THR A 191 -1.87 -3.67 7.98
CA THR A 191 -1.69 -2.81 9.16
C THR A 191 -3.03 -2.51 9.85
N THR A 192 -3.78 -3.54 10.23
CA THR A 192 -5.06 -3.38 10.94
C THR A 192 -4.90 -2.67 12.29
N SER A 193 -3.76 -2.89 12.94
CA SER A 193 -3.37 -2.24 14.19
C SER A 193 -1.87 -1.90 14.16
N GLY A 194 -1.48 -0.91 13.36
CA GLY A 194 -0.07 -0.55 13.22
C GLY A 194 0.22 0.13 11.90
N TYR A 195 1.51 0.18 11.55
CA TYR A 195 1.99 0.81 10.33
C TYR A 195 3.40 0.29 10.00
N TYR A 196 3.83 0.47 8.76
CA TYR A 196 5.23 0.38 8.38
C TYR A 196 5.87 1.76 8.45
N LEU A 197 7.08 1.87 9.00
CA LEU A 197 7.78 3.14 9.19
C LEU A 197 9.23 3.07 8.72
N ALA A 198 9.64 4.05 7.91
CA ALA A 198 11.04 4.43 7.71
C ALA A 198 11.27 5.77 8.40
N ASP A 199 12.28 5.80 9.29
CA ASP A 199 12.57 6.94 10.14
C ASP A 199 13.82 7.66 9.62
N PHE A 200 13.66 8.89 9.12
CA PHE A 200 14.71 9.80 8.66
C PHE A 200 14.93 10.96 9.64
N THR A 201 14.72 10.71 10.93
CA THR A 201 15.04 11.64 12.00
C THR A 201 16.50 11.47 12.48
N GLY A 202 16.91 12.22 13.46
CA GLY A 202 18.26 12.17 14.03
C GLY A 202 19.32 12.55 13.00
N GLY A 203 20.23 11.62 12.70
CA GLY A 203 21.34 11.81 11.78
C GLY A 203 21.04 11.50 10.31
N SER A 204 19.86 11.02 9.97
CA SER A 204 19.56 10.47 8.65
C SER A 204 19.37 11.49 7.54
N THR A 205 19.27 12.78 7.87
CA THR A 205 19.26 13.88 6.90
C THR A 205 20.32 14.90 7.25
N SER A 206 20.92 15.54 6.26
CA SER A 206 21.81 16.69 6.49
C SER A 206 21.75 17.66 5.33
N LEU A 207 21.81 18.96 5.69
CA LEU A 207 21.96 20.06 4.77
C LEU A 207 23.40 20.55 4.85
N SER A 208 24.12 20.53 3.73
CA SER A 208 25.44 21.15 3.60
C SER A 208 25.39 22.29 2.60
N TRP A 209 26.26 23.29 2.75
CA TRP A 209 26.40 24.39 1.80
C TRP A 209 27.80 24.93 1.76
N LYS A 210 28.13 25.52 0.61
CA LYS A 210 29.33 26.34 0.43
C LYS A 210 28.90 27.71 -0.02
N ALA A 211 29.49 28.74 0.63
CA ALA A 211 29.26 30.14 0.31
C ALA A 211 30.57 30.82 -0.11
N GLU A 212 30.50 31.56 -1.19
CA GLU A 212 31.62 32.38 -1.72
C GLU A 212 31.15 33.83 -1.89
N ARG A 213 32.06 34.80 -1.77
CA ARG A 213 31.74 36.19 -2.06
C ARG A 213 31.46 36.43 -3.53
N TYR A 214 30.57 37.36 -3.83
CA TYR A 214 30.36 37.82 -5.21
C TYR A 214 31.68 38.40 -5.77
N GLY A 215 32.01 38.01 -7.01
CA GLY A 215 33.30 38.36 -7.63
C GLY A 215 34.34 37.24 -7.59
N THR A 216 34.18 36.20 -6.75
CA THR A 216 34.97 34.96 -6.82
C THR A 216 34.32 33.93 -7.76
N PRO A 217 34.95 32.84 -8.13
CA PRO A 217 34.31 31.74 -8.85
C PRO A 217 33.07 31.19 -8.10
N ASP A 218 32.11 30.60 -8.81
CA ASP A 218 30.96 29.96 -8.20
C ASP A 218 31.37 28.74 -7.38
N PRO A 219 30.70 28.43 -6.24
CA PRO A 219 30.94 27.18 -5.51
C PRO A 219 30.77 25.98 -6.42
N ALA A 220 31.84 25.22 -6.64
CA ALA A 220 31.79 24.02 -7.48
C ALA A 220 31.06 22.86 -6.81
N ASP A 221 31.08 22.80 -5.48
CA ASP A 221 30.48 21.79 -4.62
C ASP A 221 29.78 22.42 -3.41
N CYS A 222 29.19 21.63 -2.53
CA CYS A 222 28.55 22.10 -1.28
C CYS A 222 29.51 22.04 -0.08
N GLY A 223 30.81 21.83 -0.31
CA GLY A 223 31.78 21.62 0.76
C GLY A 223 31.55 20.33 1.55
N ASN A 224 32.54 19.93 2.33
CA ASN A 224 32.49 18.74 3.17
C ASN A 224 31.94 19.03 4.58
N ILE A 225 31.30 20.16 4.79
CA ILE A 225 30.82 20.56 6.10
C ILE A 225 29.44 19.96 6.30
N LEU A 226 29.40 18.85 7.02
CA LEU A 226 28.19 18.35 7.64
C LEU A 226 27.81 19.34 8.74
N THR A 227 26.91 20.25 8.40
CA THR A 227 26.30 21.11 9.42
C THR A 227 25.36 20.26 10.26
N ASN A 228 25.14 20.64 11.53
CA ASN A 228 24.11 20.02 12.36
C ASN A 228 22.69 20.36 11.86
N ASN A 229 22.56 21.04 10.73
CA ASN A 229 21.27 21.38 10.13
C ASN A 229 20.67 20.14 9.48
N ARG A 230 19.49 19.79 9.97
CA ARG A 230 18.72 18.61 9.61
C ARG A 230 17.37 19.03 9.04
N PHE A 231 16.77 18.17 8.24
CA PHE A 231 15.38 18.31 7.79
C PHE A 231 14.66 16.97 8.04
N PRO A 232 14.39 16.65 9.34
CA PRO A 232 13.85 15.37 9.72
C PRO A 232 12.46 15.15 9.15
N PHE A 233 12.19 13.91 8.75
CA PHE A 233 10.87 13.44 8.32
C PHE A 233 10.75 11.93 8.53
N VAL A 234 9.56 11.40 8.31
CA VAL A 234 9.31 9.96 8.30
C VAL A 234 8.52 9.57 7.05
N VAL A 235 8.63 8.32 6.66
CA VAL A 235 7.73 7.72 5.66
C VAL A 235 6.94 6.62 6.35
N GLN A 236 5.62 6.71 6.27
CA GLN A 236 4.71 5.76 6.89
C GLN A 236 3.82 5.13 5.82
N ALA A 237 3.51 3.83 5.98
CA ALA A 237 2.55 3.16 5.12
C ALA A 237 1.56 2.34 5.95
N HIS A 238 0.29 2.43 5.55
CA HIS A 238 -0.78 1.54 5.97
C HIS A 238 -1.09 0.59 4.82
N VAL A 239 -1.13 -0.72 5.12
CA VAL A 239 -1.44 -1.78 4.14
C VAL A 239 -2.84 -2.31 4.42
N ALA A 240 -3.70 -2.29 3.40
CA ALA A 240 -5.06 -2.79 3.53
C ALA A 240 -5.12 -4.32 3.54
N PRO A 241 -5.97 -4.94 4.37
CA PRO A 241 -6.42 -6.29 4.11
C PRO A 241 -7.30 -6.28 2.85
N VAL A 242 -6.96 -7.09 1.86
CA VAL A 242 -7.70 -7.16 0.59
C VAL A 242 -7.75 -8.60 0.14
N CYS A 243 -8.91 -9.02 -0.37
CA CYS A 243 -9.08 -10.29 -1.06
C CYS A 243 -9.69 -10.06 -2.45
N GLU A 244 -9.26 -10.84 -3.42
CA GLU A 244 -9.80 -10.85 -4.78
C GLU A 244 -10.00 -12.29 -5.26
N ILE A 245 -11.04 -12.49 -6.06
CA ILE A 245 -11.28 -13.75 -6.77
C ILE A 245 -10.56 -13.62 -8.10
N THR A 246 -9.54 -14.46 -8.34
CA THR A 246 -8.73 -14.42 -9.56
C THR A 246 -9.24 -15.38 -10.63
N ALA A 247 -9.83 -16.52 -10.24
CA ALA A 247 -10.45 -17.46 -11.14
C ALA A 247 -11.63 -18.18 -10.50
N ALA A 248 -12.57 -18.63 -11.32
CA ALA A 248 -13.66 -19.51 -10.94
C ALA A 248 -14.03 -20.38 -12.14
N ASP A 249 -13.89 -21.70 -12.00
CA ASP A 249 -14.24 -22.67 -13.02
C ASP A 249 -15.75 -22.87 -13.09
N ASP A 250 -16.25 -23.21 -14.28
CA ASP A 250 -17.59 -23.77 -14.43
C ASP A 250 -17.62 -25.23 -13.91
N ILE A 251 -18.72 -25.62 -13.29
CA ILE A 251 -18.96 -27.03 -12.93
C ILE A 251 -19.91 -27.61 -13.97
N ASP A 252 -19.36 -28.45 -14.85
CA ASP A 252 -20.10 -29.09 -15.94
C ASP A 252 -20.35 -30.56 -15.61
N PHE A 253 -21.63 -30.92 -15.46
CA PHE A 253 -22.03 -32.30 -15.22
C PHE A 253 -22.02 -33.14 -16.49
N GLY A 254 -21.91 -32.54 -17.67
CA GLY A 254 -21.98 -33.26 -18.95
C GLY A 254 -23.39 -33.66 -19.35
N THR A 255 -23.47 -34.58 -20.31
CA THR A 255 -24.73 -35.08 -20.82
C THR A 255 -25.06 -36.46 -20.18
N HIS A 256 -26.24 -36.56 -19.63
CA HIS A 256 -26.72 -37.76 -18.95
C HIS A 256 -28.09 -38.21 -19.49
N THR A 257 -28.39 -39.49 -19.39
CA THR A 257 -29.74 -40.02 -19.66
C THR A 257 -30.69 -39.63 -18.52
N ALA A 258 -31.96 -39.46 -18.84
CA ALA A 258 -33.00 -39.27 -17.82
C ALA A 258 -32.99 -40.44 -16.82
N GLY A 259 -33.17 -40.12 -15.53
CA GLY A 259 -33.13 -41.10 -14.44
C GLY A 259 -31.73 -41.47 -13.94
N SER A 260 -30.65 -40.89 -14.45
CA SER A 260 -29.31 -41.04 -13.82
C SER A 260 -29.30 -40.44 -12.42
N THR A 261 -28.56 -41.09 -11.48
CA THR A 261 -28.52 -40.64 -10.06
C THR A 261 -27.10 -40.34 -9.59
N ASP A 262 -27.02 -39.57 -8.52
CA ASP A 262 -25.81 -39.30 -7.76
C ASP A 262 -24.63 -38.74 -8.59
N LEU A 263 -24.95 -37.87 -9.52
CA LEU A 263 -23.94 -37.18 -10.32
C LEU A 263 -23.12 -36.20 -9.44
N LYS A 264 -21.79 -36.33 -9.54
CA LYS A 264 -20.85 -35.50 -8.79
C LYS A 264 -19.85 -34.85 -9.73
N GLN A 265 -19.63 -33.57 -9.56
CA GLN A 265 -18.64 -32.83 -10.29
C GLN A 265 -17.98 -31.79 -9.39
N SER A 266 -16.90 -31.22 -9.86
CA SER A 266 -16.18 -30.17 -9.14
C SER A 266 -15.62 -29.11 -10.08
N GLY A 267 -15.41 -27.92 -9.55
CA GLY A 267 -14.68 -26.82 -10.18
C GLY A 267 -13.82 -26.12 -9.15
N ASN A 268 -12.82 -25.38 -9.60
CA ASN A 268 -11.91 -24.66 -8.73
C ASN A 268 -12.32 -23.19 -8.64
N LEU A 269 -12.17 -22.65 -7.45
CA LEU A 269 -12.28 -21.24 -7.13
C LEU A 269 -10.93 -20.77 -6.61
N THR A 270 -10.32 -19.80 -7.25
CA THR A 270 -9.02 -19.26 -6.84
C THR A 270 -9.21 -17.87 -6.23
N VAL A 271 -8.69 -17.71 -5.01
CA VAL A 271 -8.75 -16.47 -4.24
C VAL A 271 -7.33 -16.05 -3.88
N ARG A 272 -7.03 -14.78 -4.01
CA ARG A 272 -5.77 -14.18 -3.54
C ARG A 272 -6.09 -13.14 -2.48
N CYS A 273 -5.52 -13.29 -1.28
CA CYS A 273 -5.66 -12.35 -0.18
C CYS A 273 -4.29 -11.85 0.28
N THR A 274 -4.23 -10.61 0.75
CA THR A 274 -3.03 -10.06 1.41
C THR A 274 -2.56 -11.01 2.52
N ASN A 275 -1.25 -11.17 2.67
CA ASN A 275 -0.64 -12.07 3.66
C ASN A 275 -1.22 -11.85 5.06
N SER A 276 -1.49 -12.95 5.77
CA SER A 276 -2.09 -12.96 7.12
C SER A 276 -3.50 -12.35 7.22
N THR A 277 -4.17 -12.08 6.11
CA THR A 277 -5.58 -11.66 6.11
C THR A 277 -6.47 -12.87 6.36
N PRO A 278 -7.24 -12.91 7.47
CA PRO A 278 -8.24 -13.95 7.68
C PRO A 278 -9.39 -13.74 6.71
N TYR A 279 -9.90 -14.83 6.11
CA TYR A 279 -11.04 -14.74 5.22
C TYR A 279 -11.92 -15.98 5.27
N SER A 280 -13.13 -15.83 4.77
CA SER A 280 -14.08 -16.92 4.56
C SER A 280 -14.74 -16.82 3.17
N ILE A 281 -15.18 -17.96 2.64
CA ILE A 281 -15.83 -18.04 1.34
C ILE A 281 -17.23 -18.59 1.48
N GLY A 282 -18.21 -17.83 1.02
CA GLY A 282 -19.61 -18.22 0.92
C GLY A 282 -20.06 -18.42 -0.51
N LEU A 283 -21.00 -19.33 -0.73
CA LEU A 283 -21.60 -19.63 -2.03
C LEU A 283 -23.12 -19.48 -1.94
N VAL A 284 -23.69 -18.69 -2.84
CA VAL A 284 -25.14 -18.45 -2.90
C VAL A 284 -25.64 -18.76 -4.31
N PRO A 285 -26.42 -19.84 -4.50
CA PRO A 285 -27.12 -20.12 -5.75
C PRO A 285 -28.10 -19.02 -6.16
N SER A 286 -28.55 -19.00 -7.42
CA SER A 286 -29.42 -17.95 -7.96
C SER A 286 -30.79 -17.88 -7.29
N ASN A 287 -31.25 -18.96 -6.67
CA ASN A 287 -32.48 -19.02 -5.88
C ASN A 287 -32.35 -18.33 -4.50
N GLY A 288 -31.17 -17.80 -4.15
CA GLY A 288 -30.90 -17.11 -2.89
C GLY A 288 -30.68 -18.02 -1.67
N ASN A 289 -30.63 -19.34 -1.85
CA ASN A 289 -30.48 -20.28 -0.75
C ASN A 289 -29.10 -20.15 -0.09
N GLN A 290 -29.09 -19.96 1.22
CA GLN A 290 -27.87 -19.77 2.01
C GLN A 290 -27.19 -21.10 2.42
N ASP A 291 -27.87 -22.24 2.26
CA ASP A 291 -27.31 -23.59 2.55
C ASP A 291 -26.55 -24.19 1.36
N GLY A 292 -26.42 -23.45 0.24
CA GLY A 292 -25.79 -23.96 -0.97
C GLY A 292 -26.66 -24.97 -1.75
N LYS A 293 -27.98 -24.98 -1.53
CA LYS A 293 -28.96 -25.74 -2.30
C LYS A 293 -29.44 -24.92 -3.49
N GLY A 294 -29.02 -25.29 -4.68
CA GLY A 294 -29.39 -24.60 -5.90
C GLY A 294 -30.39 -25.36 -6.74
N GLU A 295 -30.93 -24.68 -7.76
CA GLU A 295 -31.83 -25.19 -8.75
C GLU A 295 -31.43 -24.72 -10.14
N MET A 296 -30.99 -25.63 -11.01
CA MET A 296 -30.72 -25.31 -12.41
C MET A 296 -32.04 -25.26 -13.19
N LYS A 297 -32.18 -24.21 -14.02
CA LYS A 297 -33.36 -24.00 -14.87
C LYS A 297 -33.04 -24.30 -16.32
N SER A 298 -34.06 -24.64 -17.09
CA SER A 298 -33.98 -24.79 -18.54
C SER A 298 -33.36 -23.53 -19.15
N LEU A 299 -32.40 -23.70 -20.03
CA LEU A 299 -31.73 -22.63 -20.77
C LEU A 299 -32.46 -22.33 -22.08
N ASN A 300 -32.79 -23.38 -22.86
CA ASN A 300 -33.26 -23.24 -24.23
C ASN A 300 -34.78 -23.19 -24.33
N HIS A 301 -35.52 -23.80 -23.40
CA HIS A 301 -36.97 -23.90 -23.41
C HIS A 301 -37.63 -23.32 -22.17
N ALA A 302 -37.09 -22.27 -21.59
CA ALA A 302 -37.55 -21.69 -20.33
C ALA A 302 -39.06 -21.28 -20.32
N ALA A 303 -39.66 -21.03 -21.48
CA ALA A 303 -41.07 -20.70 -21.61
C ALA A 303 -42.01 -21.92 -21.51
N THR A 304 -41.52 -23.12 -21.84
CA THR A 304 -42.33 -24.35 -21.91
C THR A 304 -41.84 -25.42 -20.95
N ASN A 305 -40.58 -25.43 -20.60
CA ASN A 305 -39.99 -26.32 -19.61
C ASN A 305 -39.74 -25.57 -18.29
N THR A 306 -40.60 -25.78 -17.30
CA THR A 306 -40.57 -25.17 -15.97
C THR A 306 -39.81 -26.03 -14.94
N ASP A 307 -39.25 -27.16 -15.35
CA ASP A 307 -38.50 -28.04 -14.48
C ASP A 307 -37.28 -27.34 -13.88
N LYS A 308 -36.99 -27.73 -12.66
CA LYS A 308 -35.83 -27.25 -11.92
C LYS A 308 -35.04 -28.46 -11.41
N VAL A 309 -33.80 -28.58 -11.84
CA VAL A 309 -32.91 -29.64 -11.38
C VAL A 309 -32.17 -29.22 -10.13
N PRO A 310 -32.52 -29.79 -8.96
CA PRO A 310 -31.87 -29.42 -7.71
C PRO A 310 -30.44 -29.95 -7.64
N TYR A 311 -29.56 -29.15 -7.05
CA TYR A 311 -28.19 -29.53 -6.75
C TYR A 311 -27.75 -29.06 -5.38
N GLN A 312 -26.67 -29.66 -4.86
CA GLN A 312 -26.10 -29.31 -3.58
C GLN A 312 -24.61 -29.01 -3.72
N LEU A 313 -24.16 -27.82 -3.23
CA LEU A 313 -22.77 -27.48 -3.11
C LEU A 313 -22.18 -28.06 -1.83
N ARG A 314 -20.92 -28.54 -1.91
CA ARG A 314 -20.23 -29.22 -0.81
C ARG A 314 -18.77 -28.80 -0.72
N LYS A 315 -18.19 -28.89 0.50
CA LYS A 315 -16.80 -28.55 0.80
C LYS A 315 -15.79 -29.65 0.46
N SER A 316 -16.25 -30.88 0.25
CA SER A 316 -15.43 -32.00 -0.17
C SER A 316 -16.24 -33.00 -1.00
N SER A 317 -15.57 -33.99 -1.61
CA SER A 317 -16.19 -35.05 -2.43
C SER A 317 -16.95 -36.11 -1.60
N SER A 318 -16.76 -36.15 -0.27
CA SER A 318 -17.43 -37.11 0.60
C SER A 318 -18.93 -36.83 0.67
N SER A 319 -19.75 -37.93 0.60
CA SER A 319 -21.20 -37.83 0.75
C SER A 319 -21.63 -37.25 2.11
N ASN A 320 -20.82 -37.42 3.15
CA ASN A 320 -21.04 -36.88 4.48
C ASN A 320 -20.43 -35.48 4.66
N ALA A 321 -19.86 -34.87 3.60
CA ALA A 321 -19.28 -33.56 3.66
C ALA A 321 -20.33 -32.50 3.98
N HIS A 322 -19.93 -31.52 4.79
CA HIS A 322 -20.75 -30.34 5.05
C HIS A 322 -21.09 -29.61 3.76
N PHE A 323 -22.32 -29.16 3.68
CA PHE A 323 -22.76 -28.29 2.61
C PHE A 323 -21.96 -26.98 2.63
N TRP A 324 -21.78 -26.41 1.45
CA TRP A 324 -21.09 -25.15 1.30
C TRP A 324 -22.07 -24.07 0.82
N GLY A 325 -22.50 -23.24 1.74
CA GLY A 325 -23.38 -22.10 1.50
C GLY A 325 -22.74 -20.81 1.97
N ASN A 326 -23.54 -19.92 2.55
CA ASN A 326 -23.10 -18.60 3.03
C ASN A 326 -23.53 -18.30 4.48
N ASN A 327 -23.98 -19.33 5.22
CA ASN A 327 -24.31 -19.19 6.63
C ASN A 327 -23.04 -19.03 7.49
N GLU A 328 -23.14 -18.31 8.60
CA GLU A 328 -22.03 -18.15 9.56
C GLU A 328 -21.69 -19.48 10.26
N SER A 329 -22.67 -20.33 10.47
CA SER A 329 -22.52 -21.62 11.16
C SER A 329 -23.52 -22.65 10.67
N GLY A 330 -23.34 -23.92 11.08
CA GLY A 330 -24.28 -25.02 10.79
C GLY A 330 -24.15 -25.57 9.39
N SER A 331 -25.25 -26.19 8.91
CA SER A 331 -25.35 -26.72 7.55
C SER A 331 -25.31 -25.57 6.54
N GLY A 332 -24.55 -25.74 5.48
CA GLY A 332 -24.37 -24.68 4.49
C GLY A 332 -23.51 -23.52 4.96
N SER A 333 -22.70 -23.72 6.01
CA SER A 333 -21.78 -22.67 6.47
C SER A 333 -20.71 -22.33 5.43
N VAL A 334 -20.19 -21.10 5.52
CA VAL A 334 -19.04 -20.63 4.75
C VAL A 334 -17.83 -21.56 4.97
N LYS A 335 -16.89 -21.58 4.01
CA LYS A 335 -15.56 -22.16 4.23
C LYS A 335 -14.75 -21.13 5.02
N SER A 336 -14.70 -21.31 6.33
CA SER A 336 -14.05 -20.40 7.29
C SER A 336 -12.58 -20.78 7.55
N ASN A 337 -11.91 -20.00 8.43
CA ASN A 337 -10.54 -20.23 8.89
C ASN A 337 -9.52 -20.30 7.76
N GLN A 338 -9.74 -19.52 6.70
CA GLN A 338 -8.75 -19.34 5.66
C GLN A 338 -7.88 -18.14 6.01
N THR A 339 -6.61 -18.18 5.62
CA THR A 339 -5.66 -17.08 5.83
C THR A 339 -4.90 -16.84 4.53
N GLY A 340 -4.88 -15.61 4.08
CA GLY A 340 -4.10 -15.21 2.91
C GLY A 340 -2.61 -15.36 3.15
N ASP A 341 -1.86 -15.64 2.10
CA ASP A 341 -0.40 -15.70 2.09
C ASP A 341 0.23 -14.78 1.02
N GLY A 342 -0.60 -13.92 0.41
CA GLY A 342 -0.20 -13.04 -0.69
C GLY A 342 -0.25 -13.69 -2.06
N ASN A 343 -0.42 -15.02 -2.14
CA ASN A 343 -0.46 -15.79 -3.37
C ASN A 343 -1.89 -16.27 -3.67
N GLU A 344 -2.05 -16.87 -4.83
CA GLU A 344 -3.29 -17.53 -5.22
C GLU A 344 -3.49 -18.83 -4.44
N GLN A 345 -4.66 -18.98 -3.84
CA GLN A 345 -5.08 -20.16 -3.09
C GLN A 345 -6.31 -20.76 -3.76
N THR A 346 -6.23 -22.04 -4.14
CA THR A 346 -7.30 -22.74 -4.84
C THR A 346 -8.19 -23.50 -3.87
N HIS A 347 -9.50 -23.34 -4.03
CA HIS A 347 -10.54 -24.01 -3.26
C HIS A 347 -11.44 -24.80 -4.21
N THR A 348 -11.47 -26.13 -4.09
CA THR A 348 -12.35 -26.96 -4.89
C THR A 348 -13.77 -26.91 -4.35
N VAL A 349 -14.72 -26.60 -5.21
CA VAL A 349 -16.15 -26.62 -4.98
C VAL A 349 -16.70 -27.93 -5.56
N TYR A 350 -17.37 -28.71 -4.77
CA TYR A 350 -18.03 -29.96 -5.22
C TYR A 350 -19.52 -29.67 -5.36
N ALA A 351 -20.14 -30.24 -6.42
CA ALA A 351 -21.55 -30.15 -6.65
C ALA A 351 -22.12 -31.57 -6.88
N GLU A 352 -23.31 -31.81 -6.35
CA GLU A 352 -24.01 -33.07 -6.42
C GLU A 352 -25.43 -32.88 -6.95
N VAL A 353 -25.84 -33.63 -7.98
CA VAL A 353 -27.21 -33.75 -8.48
C VAL A 353 -27.68 -35.19 -8.21
N ARG A 354 -28.77 -35.32 -7.45
CA ARG A 354 -29.25 -36.62 -7.00
C ARG A 354 -30.02 -37.40 -8.06
N SER A 355 -30.68 -36.72 -8.98
CA SER A 355 -31.45 -37.32 -10.04
C SER A 355 -31.51 -36.41 -11.26
N THR A 356 -31.53 -37.02 -12.45
CA THR A 356 -31.79 -36.37 -13.74
C THR A 356 -33.12 -36.73 -14.35
N ASP A 357 -34.09 -37.17 -13.54
CA ASP A 357 -35.44 -37.51 -13.97
C ASP A 357 -36.29 -36.24 -14.21
N TYR A 358 -35.91 -35.50 -15.25
CA TYR A 358 -36.49 -34.24 -15.69
C TYR A 358 -36.65 -34.22 -17.21
N THR A 359 -37.44 -33.27 -17.72
CA THR A 359 -37.59 -33.05 -19.16
C THR A 359 -36.22 -32.89 -19.82
N PRO A 360 -35.91 -33.62 -20.91
CA PRO A 360 -34.63 -33.47 -21.60
C PRO A 360 -34.40 -32.03 -22.09
N ASP A 361 -33.36 -31.36 -21.56
CA ASP A 361 -33.00 -30.00 -21.90
C ASP A 361 -31.58 -29.66 -21.41
N GLU A 362 -31.08 -28.48 -21.75
CA GLU A 362 -29.88 -27.90 -21.12
C GLU A 362 -30.29 -27.10 -19.89
N TYR A 363 -29.74 -27.46 -18.73
CA TYR A 363 -30.06 -26.81 -17.45
C TYR A 363 -28.86 -26.05 -16.92
N ARG A 364 -29.07 -24.78 -16.47
CA ARG A 364 -28.04 -23.94 -15.91
C ARG A 364 -28.48 -23.24 -14.62
N ASP A 365 -27.53 -22.96 -13.75
CA ASP A 365 -27.65 -22.05 -12.64
C ASP A 365 -26.40 -21.19 -12.48
N LYS A 366 -26.53 -20.12 -11.70
CA LYS A 366 -25.48 -19.18 -11.41
C LYS A 366 -25.26 -19.09 -9.91
N VAL A 367 -24.04 -19.35 -9.47
CA VAL A 367 -23.64 -19.23 -8.06
C VAL A 367 -22.85 -17.95 -7.86
N THR A 368 -23.27 -17.15 -6.87
CA THR A 368 -22.52 -15.96 -6.43
C THR A 368 -21.53 -16.37 -5.35
N VAL A 369 -20.29 -15.98 -5.54
CA VAL A 369 -19.21 -16.19 -4.56
C VAL A 369 -19.04 -14.94 -3.70
N HIS A 370 -19.06 -15.11 -2.39
CA HIS A 370 -18.80 -14.07 -1.40
C HIS A 370 -17.48 -14.37 -0.68
N VAL A 371 -16.54 -13.43 -0.71
CA VAL A 371 -15.32 -13.47 0.11
C VAL A 371 -15.45 -12.40 1.17
N LYS A 372 -15.44 -12.80 2.45
CA LYS A 372 -15.51 -11.92 3.62
C LYS A 372 -14.13 -11.91 4.28
N TYR A 373 -13.58 -10.73 4.58
CA TYR A 373 -12.26 -10.53 5.20
C TYR A 373 -12.26 -9.27 6.06
#